data_2500550fe218050904f615b97d086802
#
_entry.id   2500550fe218050904f615b97d086802
#
_cell.length_a   1.000
_cell.length_b   1.000
_cell.length_c   1.000
_cell.angle_alpha   90.00
_cell.angle_beta   90.00
_cell.angle_gamma   90.00
#
_symmetry.space_group_name_H-M   'P 1'
#
loop_
_entity.id
_entity.type
_entity.pdbx_description
1 polymer ?
#
loop_
_entity_poly.entity_id
_entity_poly.type
_entity_poly.pdbx_seq_one_letter_code
_entity_poly.pdbx_strand_id
1 'polypeptide(L)'
;MVLHWVREDTPRWDADKQRLFGPDELAAVGYERSAPGAPIADEWWRVTDDDGTVVGYGRLDSEWGDAEITFLVDPARRGAGVGAFILDRLEEEAAARGLNYIYNVVSATHPDPDWIAHWLTSHGFVPGTGDLRRRVRAVKTVVPS
;
A
#
# COMPACT_ATOMS: atom_id res chain seq x y z
N MET A 1 16.32 -11.12 5.15
CA MET A 1 15.76 -9.90 5.75
C MET A 1 14.35 -10.20 6.23
N VAL A 2 14.08 -9.98 7.50
CA VAL A 2 12.74 -10.12 8.07
C VAL A 2 12.05 -8.76 8.00
N LEU A 3 10.85 -8.73 7.45
CA LEU A 3 10.05 -7.52 7.36
C LEU A 3 9.00 -7.51 8.47
N HIS A 4 8.79 -6.36 9.07
CA HIS A 4 7.83 -6.13 10.14
C HIS A 4 6.71 -5.22 9.65
N TRP A 5 5.48 -5.60 9.94
CA TRP A 5 4.26 -4.87 9.58
C TRP A 5 3.73 -4.16 10.81
N VAL A 6 3.85 -2.83 10.85
CA VAL A 6 3.56 -2.04 12.05
C VAL A 6 2.45 -1.03 11.75
N ARG A 7 1.30 -1.20 12.40
CA ARG A 7 0.21 -0.25 12.27
C ARG A 7 0.57 1.07 12.94
N GLU A 8 0.25 2.17 12.27
CA GLU A 8 0.34 3.51 12.82
C GLU A 8 -0.98 3.87 13.52
N ASP A 9 -0.97 4.03 14.84
CA ASP A 9 -2.19 4.36 15.60
C ASP A 9 -2.70 5.76 15.30
N THR A 10 -1.79 6.70 15.06
CA THR A 10 -2.12 8.07 14.66
C THR A 10 -1.26 8.44 13.46
N PRO A 11 -1.69 8.08 12.23
CA PRO A 11 -0.90 8.37 11.05
C PRO A 11 -0.61 9.86 10.90
N ARG A 12 0.66 10.20 10.68
CA ARG A 12 1.12 11.56 10.51
C ARG A 12 2.05 11.65 9.31
N TRP A 13 2.10 12.84 8.71
CA TRP A 13 3.07 13.12 7.67
C TRP A 13 4.46 13.24 8.30
N ASP A 14 5.35 12.33 7.99
CA ASP A 14 6.69 12.25 8.58
C ASP A 14 7.79 12.25 7.52
N ALA A 15 9.04 12.29 7.99
CA ALA A 15 10.20 12.37 7.11
C ALA A 15 10.36 11.12 6.24
N ASP A 16 10.00 9.94 6.74
CA ASP A 16 10.10 8.70 5.97
C ASP A 16 9.06 8.67 4.84
N LYS A 17 7.83 9.10 5.11
CA LYS A 17 6.82 9.23 4.06
C LYS A 17 7.26 10.24 3.00
N GLN A 18 7.78 11.38 3.43
CA GLN A 18 8.30 12.40 2.52
C GLN A 18 9.44 11.87 1.65
N ARG A 19 10.31 11.06 2.23
CA ARG A 19 11.45 10.46 1.52
C ARG A 19 11.00 9.41 0.50
N LEU A 20 10.02 8.58 0.85
CA LEU A 20 9.56 7.48 -0.01
C LEU A 20 8.59 7.94 -1.10
N PHE A 21 7.80 8.99 -0.84
CA PHE A 21 6.95 9.59 -1.84
C PHE A 21 7.76 10.54 -2.72
N GLY A 22 7.78 10.28 -4.03
CA GLY A 22 8.21 11.29 -4.99
C GLY A 22 7.18 12.41 -5.10
N PRO A 23 7.55 13.59 -5.65
CA PRO A 23 6.62 14.72 -5.81
C PRO A 23 5.35 14.35 -6.60
N ASP A 24 5.49 13.54 -7.64
CA ASP A 24 4.37 13.12 -8.48
C ASP A 24 3.45 12.12 -7.74
N GLU A 25 4.02 11.25 -6.92
CA GLU A 25 3.26 10.32 -6.09
C GLU A 25 2.47 11.05 -5.01
N LEU A 26 3.05 12.10 -4.42
CA LEU A 26 2.37 12.96 -3.47
C LEU A 26 1.12 13.60 -4.07
N ALA A 27 1.24 14.15 -5.26
CA ALA A 27 0.12 14.76 -5.98
C ALA A 27 -0.99 13.72 -6.24
N ALA A 28 -0.60 12.49 -6.58
CA ALA A 28 -1.54 11.41 -6.89
C ALA A 28 -2.40 11.00 -5.69
N VAL A 29 -1.87 11.11 -4.46
CA VAL A 29 -2.61 10.74 -3.23
C VAL A 29 -3.13 11.96 -2.46
N GLY A 30 -2.91 13.17 -2.95
CA GLY A 30 -3.45 14.40 -2.36
C GLY A 30 -2.68 14.93 -1.15
N TYR A 31 -1.45 14.50 -0.93
CA TYR A 31 -0.66 14.89 0.24
C TYR A 31 0.47 15.87 -0.07
N GLU A 32 0.54 16.41 -1.26
CA GLU A 32 1.61 17.30 -1.73
C GLU A 32 1.81 18.55 -0.87
N ARG A 33 0.82 18.92 -0.07
CA ARG A 33 0.86 20.10 0.80
C ARG A 33 0.82 19.78 2.30
N SER A 34 1.04 18.53 2.65
CA SER A 34 1.01 18.14 4.05
C SER A 34 2.20 18.72 4.80
N ALA A 35 1.92 19.39 5.92
CA ALA A 35 2.96 19.93 6.79
C ALA A 35 3.60 18.79 7.61
N PRO A 36 4.90 18.88 7.95
CA PRO A 36 5.54 17.90 8.83
C PRO A 36 4.77 17.72 10.14
N GLY A 37 4.49 16.46 10.50
CA GLY A 37 3.74 16.12 11.70
C GLY A 37 2.23 16.25 11.59
N ALA A 38 1.70 16.72 10.46
CA ALA A 38 0.26 16.84 10.26
C ALA A 38 -0.42 15.47 10.26
N PRO A 39 -1.60 15.33 10.89
CA PRO A 39 -2.38 14.10 10.80
C PRO A 39 -2.79 13.83 9.35
N ILE A 40 -2.76 12.58 8.97
CA ILE A 40 -3.22 12.16 7.64
C ILE A 40 -4.34 11.13 7.79
N ALA A 41 -5.24 11.14 6.80
CA ALA A 41 -6.38 10.24 6.77
C ALA A 41 -6.00 8.79 6.45
N ASP A 42 -6.96 7.92 6.63
CA ASP A 42 -6.91 6.51 6.29
C ASP A 42 -6.06 5.67 7.27
N GLU A 43 -5.97 4.39 6.98
CA GLU A 43 -5.19 3.47 7.79
C GLU A 43 -3.83 3.26 7.14
N TRP A 44 -2.79 3.37 7.95
CA TRP A 44 -1.40 3.28 7.50
C TRP A 44 -0.62 2.25 8.30
N TRP A 45 0.27 1.55 7.61
CA TRP A 45 1.26 0.65 8.21
C TRP A 45 2.62 1.00 7.65
N ARG A 46 3.62 0.99 8.51
CA ARG A 46 5.01 1.08 8.07
C ARG A 46 5.63 -0.30 8.05
N VAL A 47 6.52 -0.51 7.10
CA VAL A 47 7.31 -1.73 6.99
C VAL A 47 8.73 -1.40 7.40
N THR A 48 9.22 -2.12 8.37
CA THR A 48 10.60 -1.96 8.85
C THR A 48 11.39 -3.24 8.62
N ASP A 49 12.70 -3.09 8.48
CA ASP A 49 13.63 -4.22 8.48
C ASP A 49 14.09 -4.56 9.91
N ASP A 50 15.05 -5.47 10.03
CA ASP A 50 15.55 -5.92 11.35
C ASP A 50 16.25 -4.82 12.14
N ASP A 51 16.74 -3.79 11.46
CA ASP A 51 17.40 -2.65 12.10
C ASP A 51 16.42 -1.53 12.50
N GLY A 52 15.13 -1.73 12.22
CA GLY A 52 14.12 -0.72 12.45
C GLY A 52 14.06 0.36 11.37
N THR A 53 14.80 0.20 10.27
CA THR A 53 14.75 1.14 9.15
C THR A 53 13.43 0.97 8.39
N VAL A 54 12.77 2.09 8.10
CA VAL A 54 11.55 2.08 7.30
C VAL A 54 11.89 1.84 5.84
N VAL A 55 11.35 0.75 5.28
CA VAL A 55 11.59 0.33 3.89
C VAL A 55 10.35 0.41 3.01
N GLY A 56 9.20 0.69 3.59
CA GLY A 56 7.95 0.84 2.83
C GLY A 56 6.77 1.23 3.70
N TYR A 57 5.66 1.50 3.03
CA TYR A 57 4.36 1.79 3.65
C TYR A 57 3.24 1.12 2.89
N GLY A 58 2.19 0.74 3.62
CA GLY A 58 0.90 0.37 3.06
C GLY A 58 -0.18 1.29 3.59
N ARG A 59 -1.12 1.65 2.73
CA ARG A 59 -2.29 2.45 3.07
C ARG A 59 -3.55 1.75 2.59
N LEU A 60 -4.58 1.78 3.41
CA LEU A 60 -5.89 1.21 3.10
C LEU A 60 -6.98 2.24 3.36
N ASP A 61 -7.78 2.50 2.34
CA ASP A 61 -8.97 3.35 2.42
C ASP A 61 -10.18 2.53 2.02
N SER A 62 -10.97 2.12 3.02
CA SER A 62 -12.17 1.31 2.79
C SER A 62 -13.38 2.20 2.49
N GLU A 63 -14.08 1.88 1.41
CA GLU A 63 -15.27 2.58 0.98
C GLU A 63 -16.21 1.62 0.24
N TRP A 64 -17.46 1.59 0.66
CA TRP A 64 -18.52 0.81 -0.02
C TRP A 64 -18.19 -0.70 -0.17
N GLY A 65 -17.55 -1.29 0.82
CA GLY A 65 -17.22 -2.72 0.82
C GLY A 65 -15.96 -3.11 0.04
N ASP A 66 -15.25 -2.14 -0.52
CA ASP A 66 -13.97 -2.31 -1.21
C ASP A 66 -12.90 -1.45 -0.54
N ALA A 67 -11.64 -1.66 -0.87
CA ALA A 67 -10.56 -0.85 -0.34
C ALA A 67 -9.61 -0.38 -1.44
N GLU A 68 -9.38 0.93 -1.49
CA GLU A 68 -8.26 1.47 -2.24
C GLU A 68 -6.98 1.19 -1.47
N ILE A 69 -5.99 0.65 -2.14
CA ILE A 69 -4.68 0.39 -1.57
C ILE A 69 -3.63 1.28 -2.20
N THR A 70 -2.70 1.73 -1.37
CA THR A 70 -1.48 2.41 -1.80
C THR A 70 -0.31 1.69 -1.14
N PHE A 71 0.76 1.48 -1.88
CA PHE A 71 1.96 0.90 -1.32
C PHE A 71 3.18 1.63 -1.86
N LEU A 72 4.15 1.80 -0.98
CA LEU A 72 5.38 2.49 -1.26
C LEU A 72 6.54 1.60 -0.85
N VAL A 73 7.53 1.55 -1.70
CA VAL A 73 8.76 0.79 -1.44
C VAL A 73 9.93 1.74 -1.58
N ASP A 74 10.84 1.70 -0.61
CA ASP A 74 12.12 2.42 -0.72
C ASP A 74 12.82 2.01 -2.01
N PRO A 75 13.16 2.96 -2.89
CA PRO A 75 13.85 2.64 -4.15
C PRO A 75 15.11 1.81 -3.97
N ALA A 76 15.82 1.96 -2.85
CA ALA A 76 17.00 1.17 -2.54
C ALA A 76 16.69 -0.30 -2.21
N ARG A 77 15.42 -0.62 -1.99
CA ARG A 77 14.95 -1.97 -1.62
C ARG A 77 14.11 -2.63 -2.70
N ARG A 78 14.03 -2.06 -3.89
CA ARG A 78 13.30 -2.64 -5.02
C ARG A 78 13.91 -4.00 -5.38
N GLY A 79 13.04 -4.96 -5.71
CA GLY A 79 13.44 -6.33 -6.02
C GLY A 79 13.71 -7.22 -4.81
N ALA A 80 13.53 -6.71 -3.59
CA ALA A 80 13.72 -7.46 -2.35
C ALA A 80 12.43 -8.06 -1.78
N GLY A 81 11.31 -8.00 -2.52
CA GLY A 81 10.03 -8.57 -2.11
C GLY A 81 9.19 -7.69 -1.18
N VAL A 82 9.59 -6.44 -0.94
CA VAL A 82 8.86 -5.53 -0.05
C VAL A 82 7.46 -5.22 -0.59
N GLY A 83 7.32 -4.95 -1.88
CA GLY A 83 6.03 -4.67 -2.51
C GLY A 83 5.04 -5.83 -2.37
N ALA A 84 5.49 -7.05 -2.64
CA ALA A 84 4.66 -8.25 -2.49
C ALA A 84 4.26 -8.48 -1.03
N PHE A 85 5.17 -8.24 -0.09
CA PHE A 85 4.89 -8.31 1.33
C PHE A 85 3.77 -7.33 1.72
N ILE A 86 3.87 -6.07 1.30
CA ILE A 86 2.86 -5.04 1.58
C ILE A 86 1.50 -5.44 0.99
N LEU A 87 1.49 -5.88 -0.26
CA LEU A 87 0.26 -6.30 -0.92
C LEU A 87 -0.43 -7.43 -0.16
N ASP A 88 0.31 -8.46 0.24
CA ASP A 88 -0.24 -9.58 1.00
C ASP A 88 -0.80 -9.14 2.35
N ARG A 89 -0.12 -8.23 3.04
CA ARG A 89 -0.59 -7.71 4.33
C ARG A 89 -1.83 -6.83 4.18
N LEU A 90 -1.87 -5.97 3.18
CA LEU A 90 -3.07 -5.16 2.90
C LEU A 90 -4.27 -6.03 2.54
N GLU A 91 -4.06 -7.11 1.80
CA GLU A 91 -5.14 -8.05 1.50
C GLU A 91 -5.64 -8.76 2.76
N GLU A 92 -4.75 -9.18 3.65
CA GLU A 92 -5.13 -9.77 4.94
C GLU A 92 -5.97 -8.78 5.78
N GLU A 93 -5.57 -7.50 5.80
CA GLU A 93 -6.33 -6.46 6.49
C GLU A 93 -7.71 -6.26 5.86
N ALA A 94 -7.80 -6.26 4.55
CA ALA A 94 -9.08 -6.16 3.82
C ALA A 94 -9.97 -7.38 4.10
N ALA A 95 -9.41 -8.58 4.10
CA ALA A 95 -10.13 -9.81 4.41
C ALA A 95 -10.68 -9.81 5.84
N ALA A 96 -9.89 -9.34 6.81
CA ALA A 96 -10.32 -9.22 8.20
C ALA A 96 -11.50 -8.26 8.40
N ARG A 97 -11.67 -7.29 7.49
CA ARG A 97 -12.79 -6.34 7.50
C ARG A 97 -13.97 -6.80 6.65
N GLY A 98 -13.89 -7.98 6.04
CA GLY A 98 -14.95 -8.51 5.17
C GLY A 98 -15.11 -7.75 3.85
N LEU A 99 -14.07 -7.09 3.38
CA LEU A 99 -14.09 -6.34 2.12
C LEU A 99 -14.03 -7.28 0.92
N ASN A 100 -14.60 -6.86 -0.22
CA ASN A 100 -14.76 -7.70 -1.40
C ASN A 100 -13.59 -7.57 -2.39
N TYR A 101 -13.15 -6.34 -2.64
CA TYR A 101 -12.10 -6.03 -3.60
C TYR A 101 -11.07 -5.10 -3.01
N ILE A 102 -9.82 -5.29 -3.42
CA ILE A 102 -8.77 -4.29 -3.28
C ILE A 102 -8.49 -3.72 -4.65
N TYR A 103 -8.28 -2.40 -4.73
CA TYR A 103 -8.05 -1.73 -6.00
C TYR A 103 -7.01 -0.62 -5.87
N ASN A 104 -6.37 -0.32 -7.00
CA ASN A 104 -5.42 0.78 -7.10
C ASN A 104 -5.77 1.61 -8.33
N VAL A 105 -5.77 2.92 -8.17
CA VAL A 105 -5.93 3.86 -9.27
C VAL A 105 -4.53 4.28 -9.71
N VAL A 106 -4.10 3.78 -10.87
CA VAL A 106 -2.81 4.17 -11.41
C VAL A 106 -2.93 5.58 -11.98
N SER A 107 -2.30 6.54 -11.30
CA SER A 107 -2.33 7.93 -11.73
C SER A 107 -1.52 8.15 -13.01
N ALA A 108 -2.03 9.00 -13.91
CA ALA A 108 -1.27 9.45 -15.08
C ALA A 108 -0.02 10.23 -14.70
N THR A 109 0.04 10.76 -13.47
CA THR A 109 1.20 11.48 -12.94
C THR A 109 2.19 10.58 -12.20
N HIS A 110 1.90 9.27 -12.12
CA HIS A 110 2.85 8.32 -11.55
C HIS A 110 4.16 8.34 -12.36
N PRO A 111 5.35 8.24 -11.71
CA PRO A 111 6.64 8.25 -12.43
C PRO A 111 6.77 7.17 -13.49
N ASP A 112 6.17 6.01 -13.26
CA ASP A 112 6.17 4.88 -14.20
C ASP A 112 4.83 4.13 -14.17
N PRO A 113 3.78 4.72 -14.78
CA PRO A 113 2.44 4.15 -14.71
C PRO A 113 2.34 2.79 -15.43
N ASP A 114 3.06 2.59 -16.52
CA ASP A 114 3.04 1.33 -17.24
C ASP A 114 3.68 0.20 -16.43
N TRP A 115 4.76 0.48 -15.73
CA TRP A 115 5.43 -0.48 -14.89
C TRP A 115 4.54 -0.93 -13.73
N ILE A 116 3.91 0.01 -13.03
CA ILE A 116 3.05 -0.34 -11.88
C ILE A 116 1.79 -1.09 -12.35
N ALA A 117 1.21 -0.71 -13.48
CA ALA A 117 0.08 -1.43 -14.05
C ALA A 117 0.45 -2.87 -14.43
N HIS A 118 1.62 -3.06 -15.04
CA HIS A 118 2.13 -4.38 -15.37
C HIS A 118 2.39 -5.22 -14.11
N TRP A 119 3.00 -4.63 -13.09
CA TRP A 119 3.27 -5.29 -11.82
C TRP A 119 1.97 -5.76 -11.14
N LEU A 120 0.97 -4.87 -11.06
CA LEU A 120 -0.35 -5.22 -10.50
C LEU A 120 -1.03 -6.33 -11.31
N THR A 121 -0.99 -6.25 -12.63
CA THR A 121 -1.56 -7.27 -13.51
C THR A 121 -0.88 -8.61 -13.30
N SER A 122 0.44 -8.64 -13.13
CA SER A 122 1.18 -9.87 -12.83
C SER A 122 0.83 -10.46 -11.47
N HIS A 123 0.24 -9.67 -10.56
CA HIS A 123 -0.26 -10.10 -9.26
C HIS A 123 -1.78 -10.35 -9.25
N GLY A 124 -2.38 -10.54 -10.42
CA GLY A 124 -3.78 -10.95 -10.55
C GLY A 124 -4.78 -9.81 -10.55
N PHE A 125 -4.35 -8.56 -10.65
CA PHE A 125 -5.25 -7.42 -10.80
C PHE A 125 -5.74 -7.36 -12.24
N VAL A 126 -7.02 -7.03 -12.41
CA VAL A 126 -7.66 -6.88 -13.71
C VAL A 126 -8.26 -5.48 -13.84
N PRO A 127 -8.40 -4.96 -15.08
CA PRO A 127 -9.01 -3.65 -15.28
C PRO A 127 -10.45 -3.60 -14.77
N GLY A 128 -10.76 -2.53 -14.03
CA GLY A 128 -12.11 -2.16 -13.63
C GLY A 128 -12.48 -0.82 -14.26
N THR A 129 -13.41 -0.10 -13.65
CA THR A 129 -13.80 1.23 -14.11
C THR A 129 -12.84 2.28 -13.57
N GLY A 130 -11.79 2.59 -14.32
CA GLY A 130 -10.79 3.58 -13.94
C GLY A 130 -9.77 3.08 -12.91
N ASP A 131 -9.72 1.80 -12.64
CA ASP A 131 -8.81 1.20 -11.69
C ASP A 131 -8.31 -0.18 -12.16
N LEU A 132 -7.37 -0.73 -11.38
CA LEU A 132 -7.00 -2.14 -11.44
C LEU A 132 -7.44 -2.77 -10.11
N ARG A 133 -8.14 -3.89 -10.17
CA ARG A 133 -8.73 -4.53 -8.99
C ARG A 133 -8.50 -6.02 -8.92
N ARG A 134 -8.50 -6.53 -7.71
CA ARG A 134 -8.46 -7.96 -7.43
C ARG A 134 -9.44 -8.29 -6.32
N ARG A 135 -10.17 -9.39 -6.49
CA ARG A 135 -11.04 -9.89 -5.42
C ARG A 135 -10.18 -10.29 -4.22
N VAL A 136 -10.62 -9.88 -3.02
CA VAL A 136 -9.95 -10.23 -1.77
C VAL A 136 -10.06 -11.74 -1.58
N ARG A 137 -8.90 -12.39 -1.44
CA ARG A 137 -8.82 -13.84 -1.18
C ARG A 137 -9.10 -14.08 0.30
N ALA A 138 -9.81 -15.16 0.58
CA ALA A 138 -10.03 -15.57 1.96
C ALA A 138 -8.68 -15.82 2.64
N VAL A 139 -8.55 -15.33 3.89
CA VAL A 139 -7.40 -15.67 4.72
C VAL A 139 -7.42 -17.19 4.90
N LYS A 140 -6.33 -17.85 4.54
CA LYS A 140 -6.16 -19.27 4.86
C LYS A 140 -6.03 -19.39 6.38
N THR A 141 -7.17 -19.56 7.04
CA THR A 141 -7.15 -20.02 8.42
C THR A 141 -6.62 -21.44 8.38
N VAL A 142 -5.44 -21.64 8.97
CA VAL A 142 -5.01 -23.00 9.31
C VAL A 142 -5.97 -23.46 10.38
N VAL A 143 -6.96 -24.25 9.98
CA VAL A 143 -7.82 -24.90 10.95
C VAL A 143 -6.96 -25.91 11.68
N PRO A 144 -6.75 -25.75 12.99
CA PRO A 144 -6.06 -26.78 13.75
C PRO A 144 -6.90 -28.04 13.65
N SER A 145 -6.30 -29.03 13.04
CA SER A 145 -6.90 -30.35 12.98
C SER A 145 -6.86 -31.03 14.34
#